data_17058b4d6dbba3b571e3a65aa9015720
#
_entry.id   17058b4d6dbba3b571e3a65aa9015720
#
_cell.length_a   1.000
_cell.length_b   1.000
_cell.length_c   1.000
_cell.angle_alpha   90.00
_cell.angle_beta   90.00
_cell.angle_gamma   90.00
#
_symmetry.space_group_name_H-M   'P 1'
#
loop_
_entity.id
_entity.type
_entity.pdbx_description
1 polymer ?
#
loop_
_entity_poly.entity_id
_entity_poly.type
_entity_poly.pdbx_seq_one_letter_code
_entity_poly.pdbx_strand_id
1 'polypeptide(L)'
;MRKDYWLVTTEHLKDRLWFKDEEDFKVGMNYVAVMAASIPVVEILAFILMSNHVHFVVGGTEIVVAEFINRFKLLYSKYFTHKYSSKELLRNNKADFKLLDWRDESMERAIAYVQMNSVAANICLQPSGYPWGTGSIFFNKTAQTGVQIGSVSIRLQRKTLHSKTTLPPNYILDERGFISPMSYAKIQLVEQIFRTPNRMNYFLQNSSRIRKSSETAAPTFSDQVVLSAMLNLCTSVFHKSSLNSLDGMELAQLLNQLRYRFSADSKQLARVTGIEQERVLMLLDTFIQR
;
A
#
# COMPACT_ATOMS: atom_id res chain seq x y z
N MET A 1 -1.99 22.47 -23.58
CA MET A 1 -2.18 21.04 -23.88
C MET A 1 -2.84 20.36 -22.67
N ARG A 2 -3.84 19.51 -22.88
CA ARG A 2 -4.48 18.76 -21.82
C ARG A 2 -3.50 17.67 -21.37
N LYS A 3 -3.28 17.51 -20.05
CA LYS A 3 -2.37 16.51 -19.49
C LYS A 3 -3.02 15.13 -19.53
N ASP A 4 -2.28 14.09 -19.84
CA ASP A 4 -2.73 12.71 -19.76
C ASP A 4 -2.74 12.25 -18.30
N TYR A 5 -3.69 11.38 -17.94
CA TYR A 5 -3.79 10.77 -16.62
C TYR A 5 -3.84 9.25 -16.74
N TRP A 6 -3.22 8.60 -15.78
CA TRP A 6 -2.99 7.16 -15.80
C TRP A 6 -3.41 6.53 -14.48
N LEU A 7 -4.13 5.43 -14.55
CA LEU A 7 -4.22 4.48 -13.45
C LEU A 7 -3.00 3.56 -13.55
N VAL A 8 -2.16 3.58 -12.55
CA VAL A 8 -0.99 2.72 -12.46
C VAL A 8 -1.20 1.69 -11.36
N THR A 9 -1.04 0.42 -11.70
CA THR A 9 -1.14 -0.71 -10.78
C THR A 9 0.15 -1.51 -10.85
N THR A 10 0.85 -1.67 -9.74
CA THR A 10 1.99 -2.58 -9.72
C THR A 10 1.53 -4.02 -9.58
N GLU A 11 2.31 -4.93 -10.12
CA GLU A 11 2.07 -6.36 -9.97
C GLU A 11 2.05 -6.76 -8.48
N HIS A 12 1.08 -7.58 -8.11
CA HIS A 12 0.97 -8.11 -6.75
C HIS A 12 2.08 -9.11 -6.46
N LEU A 13 2.83 -8.89 -5.39
CA LEU A 13 3.75 -9.91 -4.91
C LEU A 13 2.93 -11.07 -4.32
N LYS A 14 3.18 -12.28 -4.82
CA LYS A 14 2.39 -13.47 -4.47
C LYS A 14 2.80 -14.05 -3.12
N ASP A 15 4.11 -14.07 -2.85
CA ASP A 15 4.78 -14.73 -1.72
C ASP A 15 5.58 -13.76 -0.83
N ARG A 16 5.43 -12.46 -1.04
CA ARG A 16 6.19 -11.43 -0.31
C ARG A 16 5.33 -10.23 0.00
N LEU A 17 5.75 -9.47 0.99
CA LEU A 17 5.16 -8.18 1.34
C LEU A 17 6.09 -7.05 0.93
N TRP A 18 5.52 -5.98 0.37
CA TRP A 18 6.23 -4.71 0.21
C TRP A 18 6.40 -4.06 1.57
N PHE A 19 5.30 -3.97 2.33
CA PHE A 19 5.23 -3.28 3.61
C PHE A 19 4.89 -4.30 4.69
N LYS A 20 5.87 -4.66 5.54
CA LYS A 20 5.71 -5.67 6.56
C LYS A 20 5.19 -5.10 7.87
N ASP A 21 5.55 -3.86 8.19
CA ASP A 21 5.18 -3.17 9.41
C ASP A 21 4.79 -1.71 9.16
N GLU A 22 4.37 -1.02 10.21
CA GLU A 22 3.95 0.37 10.14
C GLU A 22 5.07 1.31 9.67
N GLU A 23 6.32 1.05 10.07
CA GLU A 23 7.48 1.84 9.64
C GLU A 23 7.71 1.74 8.14
N ASP A 24 7.54 0.55 7.56
CA ASP A 24 7.62 0.36 6.11
C ASP A 24 6.60 1.21 5.35
N PHE A 25 5.37 1.27 5.86
CA PHE A 25 4.34 2.13 5.28
C PHE A 25 4.68 3.62 5.44
N LYS A 26 5.17 4.06 6.59
CA LYS A 26 5.61 5.46 6.80
C LYS A 26 6.70 5.85 5.82
N VAL A 27 7.68 4.98 5.62
CA VAL A 27 8.74 5.18 4.63
C VAL A 27 8.18 5.22 3.21
N GLY A 28 7.25 4.32 2.88
CA GLY A 28 6.54 4.33 1.61
C GLY A 28 5.81 5.65 1.35
N MET A 29 5.04 6.15 2.33
CA MET A 29 4.36 7.45 2.27
C MET A 29 5.34 8.61 2.06
N ASN A 30 6.46 8.60 2.79
CA ASN A 30 7.52 9.60 2.65
C ASN A 30 8.18 9.54 1.26
N TYR A 31 8.36 8.36 0.69
CA TYR A 31 8.91 8.24 -0.67
C TYR A 31 7.94 8.72 -1.75
N VAL A 32 6.62 8.60 -1.55
CA VAL A 32 5.65 9.26 -2.45
C VAL A 32 5.84 10.78 -2.42
N ALA A 33 5.97 11.39 -1.23
CA ALA A 33 6.23 12.82 -1.08
C ALA A 33 7.58 13.23 -1.71
N VAL A 34 8.63 12.44 -1.49
CA VAL A 34 9.96 12.65 -2.10
C VAL A 34 9.87 12.60 -3.62
N MET A 35 9.13 11.66 -4.19
CA MET A 35 8.93 11.57 -5.64
C MET A 35 8.12 12.75 -6.18
N ALA A 36 7.05 13.15 -5.49
CA ALA A 36 6.26 14.33 -5.87
C ALA A 36 7.13 15.61 -5.93
N ALA A 37 8.04 15.80 -4.96
CA ALA A 37 8.96 16.92 -4.95
C ALA A 37 10.07 16.80 -6.00
N SER A 38 10.55 15.58 -6.29
CA SER A 38 11.66 15.34 -7.22
C SER A 38 11.24 15.39 -8.69
N ILE A 39 9.96 15.13 -8.98
CA ILE A 39 9.38 15.12 -10.34
C ILE A 39 8.13 16.00 -10.36
N PRO A 40 8.27 17.33 -10.24
CA PRO A 40 7.13 18.25 -10.04
C PRO A 40 6.16 18.32 -11.22
N VAL A 41 6.53 17.77 -12.37
CA VAL A 41 5.64 17.67 -13.55
C VAL A 41 4.61 16.55 -13.40
N VAL A 42 4.83 15.60 -12.48
CA VAL A 42 3.83 14.57 -12.12
C VAL A 42 2.78 15.18 -11.19
N GLU A 43 1.53 14.91 -11.47
CA GLU A 43 0.40 15.30 -10.62
C GLU A 43 -0.20 14.06 -9.96
N ILE A 44 -0.09 13.95 -8.65
CA ILE A 44 -0.68 12.84 -7.91
C ILE A 44 -2.13 13.20 -7.58
N LEU A 45 -3.10 12.41 -8.09
CA LEU A 45 -4.52 12.59 -7.79
C LEU A 45 -4.95 11.68 -6.64
N ALA A 46 -4.63 10.41 -6.74
CA ALA A 46 -4.94 9.43 -5.70
C ALA A 46 -3.86 8.35 -5.65
N PHE A 47 -3.65 7.77 -4.49
CA PHE A 47 -2.82 6.57 -4.34
C PHE A 47 -3.20 5.79 -3.10
N ILE A 48 -2.79 4.52 -3.08
CA ILE A 48 -2.87 3.66 -1.92
C ILE A 48 -1.69 2.68 -1.91
N LEU A 49 -1.08 2.50 -0.73
CA LEU A 49 -0.05 1.51 -0.48
C LEU A 49 -0.71 0.31 0.18
N MET A 50 -0.80 -0.81 -0.52
CA MET A 50 -1.29 -2.09 0.01
C MET A 50 -0.11 -2.96 0.43
N SER A 51 -0.33 -3.94 1.26
CA SER A 51 0.75 -4.78 1.81
C SER A 51 1.68 -5.40 0.76
N ASN A 52 1.19 -5.72 -0.42
CA ASN A 52 1.93 -6.43 -1.47
C ASN A 52 1.90 -5.77 -2.86
N HIS A 53 1.32 -4.59 -2.99
CA HIS A 53 1.25 -3.80 -4.23
C HIS A 53 0.87 -2.34 -3.95
N VAL A 54 0.95 -1.50 -4.96
CA VAL A 54 0.55 -0.09 -4.87
C VAL A 54 -0.28 0.32 -6.08
N HIS A 55 -1.19 1.27 -5.88
CA HIS A 55 -1.96 1.89 -6.94
C HIS A 55 -1.79 3.40 -6.91
N PHE A 56 -1.77 4.01 -8.10
CA PHE A 56 -1.72 5.46 -8.26
C PHE A 56 -2.68 5.91 -9.36
N VAL A 57 -3.29 7.08 -9.18
CA VAL A 57 -3.86 7.88 -10.27
C VAL A 57 -2.98 9.11 -10.40
N VAL A 58 -2.27 9.24 -11.52
CA VAL A 58 -1.25 10.26 -11.72
C VAL A 58 -1.35 10.91 -13.09
N GLY A 59 -1.05 12.20 -13.16
CA GLY A 59 -0.98 12.99 -14.40
C GLY A 59 0.44 13.20 -14.85
N GLY A 60 0.66 13.08 -16.18
CA GLY A 60 1.94 13.28 -16.84
C GLY A 60 2.01 12.52 -18.16
N THR A 61 3.10 12.67 -18.91
CA THR A 61 3.37 11.78 -20.04
C THR A 61 3.68 10.38 -19.52
N GLU A 62 3.41 9.35 -20.32
CA GLU A 62 3.68 7.94 -19.93
C GLU A 62 5.12 7.74 -19.45
N ILE A 63 6.10 8.33 -20.17
CA ILE A 63 7.51 8.24 -19.82
C ILE A 63 7.79 8.79 -18.42
N VAL A 64 7.23 9.95 -18.09
CA VAL A 64 7.45 10.61 -16.80
C VAL A 64 6.73 9.86 -15.66
N VAL A 65 5.55 9.32 -15.94
CA VAL A 65 4.81 8.49 -14.98
C VAL A 65 5.54 7.16 -14.73
N ALA A 66 6.08 6.54 -15.78
CA ALA A 66 6.91 5.33 -15.66
C ALA A 66 8.20 5.62 -14.85
N GLU A 67 8.84 6.76 -15.09
CA GLU A 67 10.00 7.19 -14.29
C GLU A 67 9.63 7.36 -12.82
N PHE A 68 8.51 8.02 -12.49
CA PHE A 68 8.01 8.20 -11.14
C PHE A 68 7.88 6.85 -10.41
N ILE A 69 7.18 5.88 -11.01
CA ILE A 69 6.97 4.55 -10.42
C ILE A 69 8.28 3.78 -10.25
N ASN A 70 9.14 3.80 -11.27
CA ASN A 70 10.41 3.07 -11.22
C ASN A 70 11.37 3.65 -10.16
N ARG A 71 11.43 4.98 -10.01
CA ARG A 71 12.24 5.62 -8.97
C ARG A 71 11.66 5.38 -7.57
N PHE A 72 10.34 5.40 -7.41
CA PHE A 72 9.69 5.01 -6.17
C PHE A 72 10.05 3.56 -5.77
N LYS A 73 9.91 2.61 -6.69
CA LYS A 73 10.29 1.20 -6.46
C LYS A 73 11.77 1.06 -6.10
N LEU A 74 12.65 1.79 -6.79
CA LEU A 74 14.09 1.74 -6.53
C LEU A 74 14.45 2.25 -5.13
N LEU A 75 13.87 3.39 -4.71
CA LEU A 75 14.09 3.94 -3.38
C LEU A 75 13.61 2.97 -2.30
N TYR A 76 12.40 2.46 -2.47
CA TYR A 76 11.81 1.52 -1.52
C TYR A 76 12.61 0.21 -1.43
N SER A 77 13.05 -0.33 -2.57
CA SER A 77 13.90 -1.54 -2.59
C SER A 77 15.22 -1.34 -1.85
N LYS A 78 15.86 -0.17 -1.97
CA LYS A 78 17.08 0.14 -1.21
C LYS A 78 16.84 0.17 0.29
N TYR A 79 15.76 0.81 0.74
CA TYR A 79 15.35 0.82 2.15
C TYR A 79 15.09 -0.60 2.65
N PHE A 80 14.28 -1.36 1.91
CA PHE A 80 13.92 -2.74 2.26
C PHE A 80 15.15 -3.65 2.38
N THR A 81 16.07 -3.56 1.42
CA THR A 81 17.34 -4.30 1.46
C THR A 81 18.16 -3.93 2.70
N HIS A 82 18.23 -2.64 3.04
CA HIS A 82 18.95 -2.19 4.23
C HIS A 82 18.33 -2.71 5.53
N LYS A 83 17.00 -2.63 5.65
CA LYS A 83 16.27 -3.03 6.87
C LYS A 83 16.25 -4.55 7.07
N TYR A 84 16.01 -5.30 6.00
CA TYR A 84 15.72 -6.74 6.08
C TYR A 84 16.86 -7.63 5.54
N SER A 85 17.95 -7.07 5.09
CA SER A 85 19.07 -7.79 4.45
C SER A 85 18.61 -8.68 3.26
N SER A 86 17.46 -8.35 2.68
CA SER A 86 16.80 -9.09 1.60
C SER A 86 16.97 -8.35 0.29
N LYS A 87 17.59 -8.97 -0.69
CA LYS A 87 17.83 -8.39 -2.02
C LYS A 87 16.62 -8.64 -2.94
N GLU A 88 16.49 -7.77 -3.94
CA GLU A 88 15.64 -7.99 -5.12
C GLU A 88 14.12 -8.07 -4.90
N LEU A 89 13.60 -7.42 -3.84
CA LEU A 89 12.15 -7.41 -3.57
C LEU A 89 11.32 -7.04 -4.82
N LEU A 90 11.72 -5.99 -5.55
CA LEU A 90 10.95 -5.42 -6.65
C LEU A 90 11.67 -5.46 -8.01
N ARG A 91 12.73 -6.26 -8.15
CA ARG A 91 13.59 -6.27 -9.35
C ARG A 91 12.82 -6.48 -10.65
N ASN A 92 11.90 -7.45 -10.66
CA ASN A 92 11.11 -7.83 -11.83
C ASN A 92 9.63 -7.43 -11.68
N ASN A 93 9.28 -6.64 -10.66
CA ASN A 93 7.91 -6.21 -10.46
C ASN A 93 7.49 -5.24 -11.56
N LYS A 94 6.52 -5.62 -12.36
CA LYS A 94 5.96 -4.81 -13.44
C LYS A 94 4.91 -3.83 -12.91
N ALA A 95 4.60 -2.83 -13.69
CA ALA A 95 3.47 -1.94 -13.47
C ALA A 95 2.63 -1.89 -14.75
N ASP A 96 1.34 -1.91 -14.61
CA ASP A 96 0.36 -1.71 -15.67
C ASP A 96 -0.05 -0.24 -15.70
N PHE A 97 -0.15 0.33 -16.91
CA PHE A 97 -0.48 1.74 -17.14
C PHE A 97 -1.73 1.82 -17.99
N LYS A 98 -2.85 2.21 -17.39
CA LYS A 98 -4.12 2.41 -18.08
C LYS A 98 -4.36 3.90 -18.26
N LEU A 99 -4.39 4.37 -19.52
CA LEU A 99 -4.78 5.75 -19.84
C LEU A 99 -6.24 6.00 -19.46
N LEU A 100 -6.52 7.14 -18.84
CA LEU A 100 -7.84 7.55 -18.40
C LEU A 100 -8.41 8.62 -19.32
N ASP A 101 -9.68 8.46 -19.73
CA ASP A 101 -10.40 9.46 -20.52
C ASP A 101 -11.24 10.38 -19.61
N TRP A 102 -11.19 11.65 -19.87
CA TRP A 102 -11.99 12.66 -19.18
C TRP A 102 -13.50 12.63 -19.57
N ARG A 103 -13.84 11.95 -20.66
CA ARG A 103 -15.18 12.00 -21.25
C ARG A 103 -16.12 10.93 -20.73
N ASP A 104 -15.59 9.85 -20.13
CA ASP A 104 -16.34 8.61 -19.83
C ASP A 104 -16.36 8.23 -18.33
N GLU A 105 -16.14 9.18 -17.44
CA GLU A 105 -16.06 8.96 -15.98
C GLU A 105 -14.92 8.01 -15.56
N SER A 106 -13.95 7.75 -16.44
CA SER A 106 -12.82 6.85 -16.09
C SER A 106 -11.95 7.42 -14.99
N MET A 107 -11.88 8.74 -14.86
CA MET A 107 -11.17 9.41 -13.78
C MET A 107 -11.81 9.13 -12.42
N GLU A 108 -13.14 9.35 -12.31
CA GLU A 108 -13.90 9.10 -11.08
C GLU A 108 -13.82 7.62 -10.69
N ARG A 109 -13.98 6.73 -11.66
CA ARG A 109 -13.91 5.28 -11.44
C ARG A 109 -12.52 4.85 -11.00
N ALA A 110 -11.46 5.39 -11.60
CA ALA A 110 -10.08 5.06 -11.24
C ALA A 110 -9.74 5.56 -9.81
N ILE A 111 -10.12 6.79 -9.48
CA ILE A 111 -9.91 7.35 -8.14
C ILE A 111 -10.69 6.53 -7.11
N ALA A 112 -11.98 6.24 -7.37
CA ALA A 112 -12.79 5.42 -6.47
C ALA A 112 -12.23 4.00 -6.33
N TYR A 113 -11.74 3.40 -7.42
CA TYR A 113 -11.07 2.10 -7.40
C TYR A 113 -9.86 2.12 -6.47
N VAL A 114 -8.99 3.11 -6.59
CA VAL A 114 -7.80 3.25 -5.72
C VAL A 114 -8.21 3.39 -4.27
N GLN A 115 -9.17 4.27 -3.96
CA GLN A 115 -9.66 4.50 -2.61
C GLN A 115 -10.26 3.24 -1.96
N MET A 116 -11.00 2.45 -2.72
CA MET A 116 -11.74 1.29 -2.20
C MET A 116 -10.90 0.01 -2.06
N ASN A 117 -9.58 0.04 -2.39
CA ASN A 117 -8.73 -1.15 -2.26
C ASN A 117 -8.67 -1.70 -0.83
N SER A 118 -8.50 -0.83 0.17
CA SER A 118 -8.46 -1.24 1.58
C SER A 118 -9.80 -1.78 2.09
N VAL A 119 -10.92 -1.21 1.61
CA VAL A 119 -12.27 -1.69 1.95
C VAL A 119 -12.54 -3.05 1.28
N ALA A 120 -12.17 -3.20 0.01
CA ALA A 120 -12.30 -4.46 -0.71
C ALA A 120 -11.43 -5.59 -0.14
N ALA A 121 -10.32 -5.24 0.52
CA ALA A 121 -9.46 -6.15 1.25
C ALA A 121 -9.91 -6.40 2.71
N ASN A 122 -11.09 -5.90 3.12
CA ASN A 122 -11.63 -5.97 4.49
C ASN A 122 -10.71 -5.41 5.59
N ILE A 123 -9.82 -4.47 5.24
CA ILE A 123 -8.90 -3.86 6.22
C ILE A 123 -9.59 -2.74 6.99
N CYS A 124 -10.53 -2.04 6.36
CA CYS A 124 -11.31 -0.97 6.96
C CYS A 124 -12.73 -0.91 6.37
N LEU A 125 -13.65 -0.26 7.08
CA LEU A 125 -15.05 -0.11 6.64
C LEU A 125 -15.23 0.96 5.58
N GLN A 126 -14.35 1.95 5.56
CA GLN A 126 -14.39 3.09 4.62
C GLN A 126 -12.96 3.56 4.29
N PRO A 127 -12.73 4.17 3.12
CA PRO A 127 -11.39 4.57 2.68
C PRO A 127 -10.64 5.48 3.67
N SER A 128 -11.37 6.34 4.37
CA SER A 128 -10.78 7.27 5.36
C SER A 128 -10.21 6.58 6.59
N GLY A 129 -10.58 5.33 6.85
CA GLY A 129 -10.02 4.52 7.93
C GLY A 129 -8.67 3.89 7.60
N TYR A 130 -8.19 4.01 6.35
CA TYR A 130 -6.90 3.47 5.94
C TYR A 130 -5.86 4.60 5.75
N PRO A 131 -4.81 4.68 6.59
CA PRO A 131 -3.93 5.83 6.61
C PRO A 131 -2.90 5.88 5.46
N TRP A 132 -2.67 4.77 4.75
CA TRP A 132 -1.58 4.61 3.80
C TRP A 132 -1.98 4.96 2.37
N GLY A 133 -2.54 6.17 2.20
CA GLY A 133 -2.99 6.68 0.91
C GLY A 133 -3.76 7.97 1.02
N THR A 134 -4.57 8.24 0.00
CA THR A 134 -5.36 9.48 -0.12
C THR A 134 -6.81 9.34 0.32
N GLY A 135 -7.18 8.26 1.04
CA GLY A 135 -8.56 7.94 1.41
C GLY A 135 -9.27 8.97 2.28
N SER A 136 -8.53 9.76 3.05
CA SER A 136 -9.08 10.69 4.04
C SER A 136 -8.98 12.16 3.65
N ILE A 137 -8.39 12.51 2.48
CA ILE A 137 -8.02 13.90 2.21
C ILE A 137 -9.03 14.69 1.37
N PHE A 138 -9.93 14.01 0.64
CA PHE A 138 -10.88 14.69 -0.26
C PHE A 138 -12.15 15.10 0.48
N PHE A 139 -12.67 16.29 0.12
CA PHE A 139 -13.82 16.91 0.77
C PHE A 139 -13.70 16.99 2.29
N ASN A 140 -12.48 16.94 2.79
CA ASN A 140 -12.18 17.03 4.21
C ASN A 140 -11.88 18.47 4.60
N LYS A 141 -12.74 19.03 5.47
CA LYS A 141 -12.59 20.40 5.99
C LYS A 141 -11.72 20.46 7.25
N THR A 142 -11.29 19.31 7.78
CA THR A 142 -10.46 19.28 8.98
C THR A 142 -9.09 19.88 8.69
N ALA A 143 -8.64 20.78 9.54
CA ALA A 143 -7.31 21.35 9.44
C ALA A 143 -6.25 20.24 9.51
N GLN A 144 -5.21 20.38 8.71
CA GLN A 144 -4.09 19.47 8.70
C GLN A 144 -3.32 19.60 10.04
N THR A 145 -3.19 18.50 10.78
CA THR A 145 -2.37 18.45 12.01
C THR A 145 -0.93 18.09 11.66
N GLY A 146 0.03 18.65 12.39
CA GLY A 146 1.45 18.38 12.21
C GLY A 146 2.29 19.65 12.15
N VAL A 147 3.54 19.49 11.77
CA VAL A 147 4.53 20.58 11.68
C VAL A 147 5.02 20.77 10.25
N GLN A 148 5.28 22.01 9.85
CA GLN A 148 5.92 22.26 8.56
C GLN A 148 7.32 21.65 8.53
N ILE A 149 7.64 20.89 7.49
CA ILE A 149 8.94 20.22 7.36
C ILE A 149 10.11 21.22 7.37
N GLY A 150 9.88 22.43 6.88
CA GLY A 150 10.87 23.51 6.93
C GLY A 150 11.29 23.96 8.34
N SER A 151 10.44 23.73 9.36
CA SER A 151 10.77 24.01 10.76
C SER A 151 11.52 22.87 11.46
N VAL A 152 11.63 21.72 10.81
CA VAL A 152 12.29 20.52 11.34
C VAL A 152 13.77 20.55 10.96
N SER A 153 14.67 20.19 11.88
CA SER A 153 16.11 20.17 11.60
C SER A 153 16.44 19.22 10.42
N ILE A 154 17.40 19.59 9.58
CA ILE A 154 17.81 18.80 8.41
C ILE A 154 18.19 17.36 8.78
N ARG A 155 18.81 17.17 9.94
CA ARG A 155 19.17 15.84 10.44
C ARG A 155 17.91 14.99 10.68
N LEU A 156 16.89 15.56 11.30
CA LEU A 156 15.64 14.87 11.58
C LEU A 156 14.85 14.64 10.30
N GLN A 157 14.79 15.63 9.37
CA GLN A 157 14.19 15.44 8.04
C GLN A 157 14.78 14.22 7.33
N ARG A 158 16.12 14.14 7.21
CA ARG A 158 16.82 13.03 6.54
C ARG A 158 16.54 11.68 7.20
N LYS A 159 16.48 11.66 8.55
CA LYS A 159 16.15 10.46 9.31
C LYS A 159 14.71 10.00 9.00
N THR A 160 13.74 10.91 9.10
CA THR A 160 12.31 10.61 8.88
C THR A 160 12.00 10.23 7.43
N LEU A 161 12.60 10.95 6.47
CA LEU A 161 12.36 10.71 5.04
C LEU A 161 13.18 9.53 4.47
N HIS A 162 14.13 9.01 5.20
CA HIS A 162 15.12 8.05 4.67
C HIS A 162 15.72 8.51 3.33
N SER A 163 15.87 9.82 3.15
CA SER A 163 16.30 10.46 1.91
C SER A 163 17.13 11.73 2.20
N LYS A 164 18.00 12.08 1.26
CA LYS A 164 18.71 13.36 1.26
C LYS A 164 17.96 14.45 0.49
N THR A 165 16.84 14.13 -0.13
CA THR A 165 16.03 15.07 -0.91
C THR A 165 15.43 16.13 0.02
N THR A 166 15.57 17.39 -0.37
CA THR A 166 14.91 18.51 0.31
C THR A 166 13.48 18.63 -0.20
N LEU A 167 12.52 18.63 0.70
CA LEU A 167 11.11 18.84 0.39
C LEU A 167 10.77 20.34 0.43
N PRO A 168 9.71 20.78 -0.26
CA PRO A 168 9.15 22.11 -0.07
C PRO A 168 8.89 22.39 1.42
N PRO A 169 9.30 23.55 1.95
CA PRO A 169 9.29 23.84 3.40
C PRO A 169 7.88 23.84 4.00
N ASN A 170 6.86 24.08 3.19
CA ASN A 170 5.45 24.09 3.58
C ASN A 170 4.80 22.70 3.61
N TYR A 171 5.50 21.64 3.25
CA TYR A 171 4.97 20.29 3.43
C TYR A 171 4.79 19.99 4.91
N ILE A 172 3.72 19.31 5.26
CA ILE A 172 3.37 18.99 6.64
C ILE A 172 3.83 17.58 6.99
N LEU A 173 4.70 17.47 7.98
CA LEU A 173 5.00 16.23 8.67
C LEU A 173 3.89 15.99 9.70
N ASP A 174 3.12 14.96 9.49
CA ASP A 174 1.98 14.58 10.33
C ASP A 174 2.48 13.92 11.65
N GLU A 175 1.63 13.88 12.67
CA GLU A 175 1.94 13.31 13.98
C GLU A 175 2.30 11.81 13.92
N ARG A 176 1.87 11.11 12.87
CA ARG A 176 2.19 9.70 12.62
C ARG A 176 3.59 9.50 12.04
N GLY A 177 4.31 10.57 11.67
CA GLY A 177 5.71 10.52 11.23
C GLY A 177 5.89 10.39 9.72
N PHE A 178 4.92 10.76 8.91
CA PHE A 178 5.06 10.85 7.45
C PHE A 178 4.50 12.17 6.88
N ILE A 179 4.96 12.53 5.69
CA ILE A 179 4.47 13.73 5.00
C ILE A 179 3.02 13.50 4.58
N SER A 180 2.13 14.37 5.06
CA SER A 180 0.72 14.33 4.73
C SER A 180 0.49 14.44 3.21
N PRO A 181 -0.30 13.55 2.62
CA PRO A 181 -0.66 13.63 1.20
C PRO A 181 -1.34 14.95 0.81
N MET A 182 -1.96 15.65 1.75
CA MET A 182 -2.52 16.96 1.51
C MET A 182 -1.48 18.00 1.07
N SER A 183 -0.19 17.76 1.34
CA SER A 183 0.89 18.66 0.96
C SER A 183 1.25 18.60 -0.53
N TYR A 184 0.94 17.51 -1.21
CA TYR A 184 1.40 17.29 -2.59
C TYR A 184 0.34 16.70 -3.54
N ALA A 185 -0.75 16.12 -3.04
CA ALA A 185 -1.81 15.63 -3.91
C ALA A 185 -2.65 16.78 -4.47
N LYS A 186 -3.19 16.60 -5.67
CA LYS A 186 -4.01 17.59 -6.39
C LYS A 186 -5.47 17.54 -5.90
N ILE A 187 -5.69 17.87 -4.62
CA ILE A 187 -7.01 17.79 -3.96
C ILE A 187 -8.06 18.57 -4.72
N GLN A 188 -7.79 19.83 -5.02
CA GLN A 188 -8.74 20.69 -5.71
C GLN A 188 -9.17 20.13 -7.07
N LEU A 189 -8.23 19.52 -7.82
CA LEU A 189 -8.55 18.90 -9.09
C LEU A 189 -9.47 17.68 -8.91
N VAL A 190 -9.21 16.84 -7.91
CA VAL A 190 -10.07 15.67 -7.61
C VAL A 190 -11.46 16.13 -7.17
N GLU A 191 -11.54 17.14 -6.31
CA GLU A 191 -12.81 17.71 -5.89
C GLU A 191 -13.59 18.36 -7.05
N GLN A 192 -12.90 18.98 -8.02
CA GLN A 192 -13.51 19.49 -9.26
C GLN A 192 -14.00 18.35 -10.17
N ILE A 193 -13.30 17.21 -10.24
CA ILE A 193 -13.73 16.03 -11.01
C ILE A 193 -15.06 15.48 -10.44
N PHE A 194 -15.13 15.30 -9.14
CA PHE A 194 -16.34 14.77 -8.51
C PHE A 194 -17.42 15.84 -8.29
N ARG A 195 -17.05 17.12 -8.20
CA ARG A 195 -17.91 18.28 -7.92
C ARG A 195 -18.54 18.28 -6.52
N THR A 196 -18.99 17.13 -6.02
CA THR A 196 -19.67 17.01 -4.71
C THR A 196 -19.24 15.76 -3.95
N PRO A 197 -19.25 15.77 -2.60
CA PRO A 197 -19.01 14.58 -1.78
C PRO A 197 -19.98 13.44 -2.10
N ASN A 198 -21.26 13.76 -2.38
CA ASN A 198 -22.27 12.76 -2.71
C ASN A 198 -21.95 12.02 -4.01
N ARG A 199 -21.44 12.72 -5.04
CA ARG A 199 -20.99 12.08 -6.28
C ARG A 199 -19.78 11.20 -6.03
N MET A 200 -18.82 11.63 -5.22
CA MET A 200 -17.70 10.78 -4.83
C MET A 200 -18.17 9.51 -4.12
N ASN A 201 -19.06 9.63 -3.15
CA ASN A 201 -19.65 8.50 -2.43
C ASN A 201 -20.38 7.53 -3.36
N TYR A 202 -21.09 8.04 -4.37
CA TYR A 202 -21.73 7.20 -5.39
C TYR A 202 -20.70 6.29 -6.11
N PHE A 203 -19.57 6.83 -6.55
CA PHE A 203 -18.52 6.04 -7.21
C PHE A 203 -17.83 5.08 -6.24
N LEU A 204 -17.58 5.47 -5.00
CA LEU A 204 -17.02 4.60 -3.97
C LEU A 204 -17.91 3.38 -3.74
N GLN A 205 -19.21 3.58 -3.53
CA GLN A 205 -20.17 2.50 -3.30
C GLN A 205 -20.31 1.55 -4.50
N ASN A 206 -20.31 2.08 -5.72
CA ASN A 206 -20.40 1.27 -6.94
C ASN A 206 -19.11 0.50 -7.21
N SER A 207 -17.93 1.08 -6.90
CA SER A 207 -16.65 0.38 -6.98
C SER A 207 -16.60 -0.85 -6.07
N SER A 208 -17.15 -0.77 -4.86
CA SER A 208 -17.21 -1.89 -3.91
C SER A 208 -18.15 -3.02 -4.35
N ARG A 209 -19.26 -2.71 -5.01
CA ARG A 209 -20.21 -3.70 -5.51
C ARG A 209 -19.62 -4.58 -6.62
N ILE A 210 -18.86 -4.00 -7.54
CA ILE A 210 -18.20 -4.73 -8.63
C ILE A 210 -17.21 -5.77 -8.07
N ARG A 211 -16.57 -5.48 -6.94
CA ARG A 211 -15.60 -6.39 -6.30
C ARG A 211 -16.25 -7.50 -5.48
N LYS A 212 -17.39 -7.26 -4.84
CA LYS A 212 -18.13 -8.30 -4.11
C LYS A 212 -18.64 -9.43 -5.00
N SER A 213 -18.70 -9.22 -6.32
CA SER A 213 -19.05 -10.24 -7.30
C SER A 213 -17.86 -11.06 -7.81
N SER A 214 -16.63 -10.71 -7.47
CA SER A 214 -15.46 -11.54 -7.79
C SER A 214 -15.28 -12.65 -6.73
N GLU A 215 -15.18 -13.89 -7.19
CA GLU A 215 -15.32 -15.16 -6.47
C GLU A 215 -14.32 -15.46 -5.33
N THR A 216 -13.44 -14.57 -4.96
CA THR A 216 -12.51 -14.78 -3.83
C THR A 216 -12.91 -13.93 -2.63
N ALA A 217 -13.27 -14.59 -1.53
CA ALA A 217 -13.49 -13.93 -0.25
C ALA A 217 -12.26 -13.09 0.11
N ALA A 218 -12.48 -11.80 0.43
CA ALA A 218 -11.40 -10.95 0.90
C ALA A 218 -10.91 -11.42 2.29
N PRO A 219 -9.62 -11.32 2.60
CA PRO A 219 -9.08 -11.73 3.89
C PRO A 219 -9.75 -10.95 5.04
N THR A 220 -10.05 -11.65 6.14
CA THR A 220 -10.72 -11.07 7.32
C THR A 220 -9.78 -10.14 8.11
N PHE A 221 -8.48 -10.43 8.09
CA PHE A 221 -7.44 -9.67 8.79
C PHE A 221 -6.37 -9.19 7.81
N SER A 222 -5.75 -8.04 8.11
CA SER A 222 -4.65 -7.52 7.29
C SER A 222 -3.42 -8.44 7.37
N ASP A 223 -2.59 -8.40 6.34
CA ASP A 223 -1.34 -9.17 6.30
C ASP A 223 -0.42 -8.84 7.50
N GLN A 224 -0.42 -7.58 7.97
CA GLN A 224 0.38 -7.15 9.13
C GLN A 224 -0.09 -7.81 10.44
N VAL A 225 -1.40 -7.96 10.62
CA VAL A 225 -1.97 -8.65 11.78
C VAL A 225 -1.59 -10.12 11.77
N VAL A 226 -1.73 -10.78 10.63
CA VAL A 226 -1.37 -12.21 10.49
C VAL A 226 0.14 -12.41 10.64
N LEU A 227 0.97 -11.50 10.11
CA LEU A 227 2.43 -11.53 10.28
C LEU A 227 2.82 -11.39 11.75
N SER A 228 2.24 -10.42 12.46
CA SER A 228 2.49 -10.22 13.89
C SER A 228 2.08 -11.44 14.71
N ALA A 229 0.91 -12.03 14.41
CA ALA A 229 0.45 -13.25 15.05
C ALA A 229 1.37 -14.46 14.76
N MET A 230 1.87 -14.58 13.53
CA MET A 230 2.84 -15.61 13.16
C MET A 230 4.11 -15.51 14.02
N LEU A 231 4.69 -14.32 14.14
CA LEU A 231 5.90 -14.10 14.95
C LEU A 231 5.66 -14.41 16.43
N ASN A 232 4.50 -14.00 16.97
CA ASN A 232 4.10 -14.32 18.31
C ASN A 232 3.95 -15.84 18.53
N LEU A 233 3.33 -16.56 17.61
CA LEU A 233 3.16 -18.01 17.71
C LEU A 233 4.51 -18.74 17.64
N CYS A 234 5.44 -18.30 16.79
CA CYS A 234 6.78 -18.86 16.76
C CYS A 234 7.44 -18.81 18.14
N THR A 235 7.36 -17.68 18.84
CA THR A 235 8.01 -17.49 20.13
C THR A 235 7.23 -18.11 21.30
N SER A 236 5.91 -17.93 21.35
CA SER A 236 5.08 -18.32 22.50
C SER A 236 4.65 -19.79 22.50
N VAL A 237 4.44 -20.37 21.33
CA VAL A 237 3.94 -21.75 21.19
C VAL A 237 5.05 -22.73 20.82
N PHE A 238 5.89 -22.35 19.85
CA PHE A 238 6.93 -23.22 19.35
C PHE A 238 8.30 -22.97 20.00
N HIS A 239 8.43 -21.91 20.81
CA HIS A 239 9.68 -21.51 21.48
C HIS A 239 10.86 -21.34 20.49
N LYS A 240 10.57 -20.85 19.27
CA LYS A 240 11.53 -20.61 18.20
C LYS A 240 11.64 -19.10 17.92
N SER A 241 12.83 -18.67 17.56
CA SER A 241 13.11 -17.25 17.29
C SER A 241 12.63 -16.77 15.90
N SER A 242 12.37 -17.72 14.98
CA SER A 242 11.98 -17.38 13.61
C SER A 242 11.24 -18.54 12.94
N LEU A 243 10.53 -18.22 11.85
CA LEU A 243 9.85 -19.19 11.00
C LEU A 243 10.82 -20.27 10.46
N ASN A 244 12.04 -19.88 10.09
CA ASN A 244 13.04 -20.77 9.52
C ASN A 244 13.58 -21.81 10.51
N SER A 245 13.32 -21.62 11.80
CA SER A 245 13.74 -22.55 12.86
C SER A 245 12.73 -23.66 13.12
N LEU A 246 11.54 -23.58 12.49
CA LEU A 246 10.49 -24.58 12.60
C LEU A 246 10.80 -25.78 11.70
N ASP A 247 10.53 -26.98 12.19
CA ASP A 247 10.50 -28.17 11.34
C ASP A 247 9.20 -28.24 10.49
N GLY A 248 9.11 -29.24 9.61
CA GLY A 248 7.97 -29.36 8.70
C GLY A 248 6.64 -29.57 9.41
N MET A 249 6.61 -30.27 10.56
CA MET A 249 5.38 -30.50 11.33
C MET A 249 4.98 -29.25 12.12
N GLU A 250 5.91 -28.59 12.77
CA GLU A 250 5.72 -27.33 13.47
C GLU A 250 5.20 -26.25 12.51
N LEU A 251 5.77 -26.19 11.29
CA LEU A 251 5.36 -25.26 10.25
C LEU A 251 3.92 -25.54 9.77
N ALA A 252 3.58 -26.79 9.51
CA ALA A 252 2.21 -27.18 9.14
C ALA A 252 1.21 -26.82 10.26
N GLN A 253 1.58 -27.06 11.52
CA GLN A 253 0.76 -26.69 12.67
C GLN A 253 0.59 -25.17 12.80
N LEU A 254 1.65 -24.39 12.59
CA LEU A 254 1.59 -22.93 12.58
C LEU A 254 0.64 -22.42 11.48
N LEU A 255 0.78 -22.91 10.25
CA LEU A 255 -0.07 -22.53 9.12
C LEU A 255 -1.55 -22.83 9.40
N ASN A 256 -1.84 -23.98 9.98
CA ASN A 256 -3.21 -24.32 10.39
C ASN A 256 -3.74 -23.38 11.49
N GLN A 257 -2.95 -23.05 12.50
CA GLN A 257 -3.37 -22.09 13.52
C GLN A 257 -3.69 -20.71 12.91
N LEU A 258 -2.84 -20.23 11.99
CA LEU A 258 -3.08 -18.97 11.29
C LEU A 258 -4.35 -19.04 10.43
N ARG A 259 -4.54 -20.13 9.69
CA ARG A 259 -5.74 -20.36 8.87
C ARG A 259 -7.03 -20.28 9.69
N TYR A 260 -7.11 -21.01 10.79
CA TYR A 260 -8.34 -21.10 11.57
C TYR A 260 -8.58 -19.89 12.48
N ARG A 261 -7.55 -19.30 13.07
CA ARG A 261 -7.69 -18.14 13.96
C ARG A 261 -7.95 -16.83 13.22
N PHE A 262 -7.38 -16.69 12.02
CA PHE A 262 -7.43 -15.45 11.26
C PHE A 262 -8.18 -15.58 9.93
N SER A 263 -8.79 -16.74 9.65
CA SER A 263 -9.45 -17.03 8.37
C SER A 263 -8.54 -16.74 7.17
N ALA A 264 -7.21 -16.93 7.35
CA ALA A 264 -6.22 -16.65 6.32
C ALA A 264 -6.27 -17.72 5.23
N ASP A 265 -6.40 -17.30 3.97
CA ASP A 265 -6.32 -18.20 2.83
C ASP A 265 -4.86 -18.57 2.47
N SER A 266 -4.68 -19.54 1.58
CA SER A 266 -3.35 -20.01 1.18
C SER A 266 -2.50 -18.91 0.54
N LYS A 267 -3.11 -17.94 -0.15
CA LYS A 267 -2.42 -16.80 -0.76
C LYS A 267 -1.91 -15.83 0.29
N GLN A 268 -2.73 -15.54 1.30
CA GLN A 268 -2.33 -14.69 2.43
C GLN A 268 -1.24 -15.36 3.25
N LEU A 269 -1.38 -16.66 3.54
CA LEU A 269 -0.36 -17.42 4.25
C LEU A 269 0.97 -17.41 3.49
N ALA A 270 0.96 -17.60 2.16
CA ALA A 270 2.16 -17.51 1.33
C ALA A 270 2.84 -16.14 1.44
N ARG A 271 2.08 -15.04 1.32
CA ARG A 271 2.63 -13.67 1.44
C ARG A 271 3.25 -13.40 2.81
N VAL A 272 2.56 -13.81 3.87
CA VAL A 272 2.97 -13.53 5.25
C VAL A 272 4.18 -14.36 5.66
N THR A 273 4.25 -15.62 5.23
CA THR A 273 5.33 -16.54 5.58
C THR A 273 6.53 -16.47 4.64
N GLY A 274 6.35 -15.96 3.41
CA GLY A 274 7.36 -16.00 2.36
C GLY A 274 7.56 -17.41 1.77
N ILE A 275 6.60 -18.31 1.96
CA ILE A 275 6.62 -19.68 1.43
C ILE A 275 5.77 -19.72 0.16
N GLU A 276 6.23 -20.44 -0.86
CA GLU A 276 5.47 -20.61 -2.09
C GLU A 276 4.08 -21.22 -1.82
N GLN A 277 3.06 -20.72 -2.52
CA GLN A 277 1.68 -21.11 -2.28
C GLN A 277 1.42 -22.61 -2.40
N GLU A 278 2.07 -23.27 -3.37
CA GLU A 278 1.96 -24.73 -3.56
C GLU A 278 2.46 -25.50 -2.34
N ARG A 279 3.58 -25.06 -1.76
CA ARG A 279 4.13 -25.65 -0.54
C ARG A 279 3.23 -25.40 0.67
N VAL A 280 2.61 -24.19 0.76
CA VAL A 280 1.61 -23.90 1.81
C VAL A 280 0.43 -24.88 1.71
N LEU A 281 -0.11 -25.10 0.50
CA LEU A 281 -1.20 -26.05 0.28
C LEU A 281 -0.81 -27.46 0.70
N MET A 282 0.37 -27.96 0.30
CA MET A 282 0.86 -29.29 0.70
C MET A 282 0.97 -29.44 2.23
N LEU A 283 1.48 -28.43 2.92
CA LEU A 283 1.60 -28.43 4.39
C LEU A 283 0.24 -28.40 5.10
N LEU A 284 -0.72 -27.67 4.55
CA LEU A 284 -2.09 -27.64 5.09
C LEU A 284 -2.80 -29.00 4.91
N ASP A 285 -2.61 -29.67 3.77
CA ASP A 285 -3.22 -30.96 3.47
C ASP A 285 -2.64 -32.11 4.34
N THR A 286 -1.35 -32.02 4.69
CA THR A 286 -0.71 -33.01 5.58
C THR A 286 -1.35 -33.09 6.97
N PHE A 287 -2.06 -32.05 7.39
CA PHE A 287 -2.73 -31.99 8.71
C PHE A 287 -4.18 -32.47 8.67
N ILE A 288 -4.82 -32.54 7.50
CA ILE A 288 -6.22 -32.97 7.34
C ILE A 288 -6.32 -34.50 7.33
N GLN A 289 -5.24 -35.21 7.06
CA GLN A 289 -5.19 -36.68 6.94
C GLN A 289 -4.91 -37.43 8.27
N ARG A 290 -4.92 -36.72 9.39
CA ARG A 290 -4.81 -37.25 10.75
C ARG A 290 -6.02 -36.86 11.60
#